data_7a1f64383bc38e47dd56bdde0d8283bf
#
_entry.id   7a1f64383bc38e47dd56bdde0d8283bf
#
_cell.length_a   1.000
_cell.length_b   1.000
_cell.length_c   1.000
_cell.angle_alpha   90.00
_cell.angle_beta   90.00
_cell.angle_gamma   90.00
#
_symmetry.space_group_name_H-M   'P 1'
#
loop_
_entity.id
_entity.type
_entity.pdbx_description
1 polymer ?
#
loop_
_entity_poly.entity_id
_entity_poly.type
_entity_poly.pdbx_seq_one_letter_code
_entity_poly.pdbx_strand_id
1 'polypeptide(L)'
;WQRPLGSTPTSHIFKLPIGMIEQNNIDLSESCENEWICLQIAKEFGFEVANTEIATFNDIKALVVERFDRRWSSNNQWLMRLPQEDMCQALGYSPALKYESHGGPGIAAIMKLLLGSRLSTKDRETFFRSQILYWLLAAIDGHSKNFSIFIEPNTSFVMTPLYDVMSAYPIFKGKGIPQQKAKMAMALQGKNKQYL
;
A
#
# COMPACT_ATOMS: atom_id res chain seq x y z
N TRP A 1 -11.06 -1.26 22.13
CA TRP A 1 -11.51 -1.50 20.77
C TRP A 1 -12.95 -1.99 20.78
N GLN A 2 -13.80 -1.47 19.89
CA GLN A 2 -15.20 -1.85 19.81
C GLN A 2 -15.61 -2.06 18.35
N ARG A 3 -16.53 -2.98 18.13
CA ARG A 3 -17.14 -3.17 16.83
C ARG A 3 -18.03 -1.97 16.51
N PRO A 4 -17.95 -1.36 15.31
CA PRO A 4 -18.84 -0.26 14.96
C PRO A 4 -20.28 -0.72 14.94
N LEU A 5 -21.21 0.14 15.38
CA LEU A 5 -22.63 -0.13 15.43
C LEU A 5 -23.35 0.49 14.22
N GLY A 6 -24.32 -0.24 13.67
CA GLY A 6 -25.17 0.24 12.57
C GLY A 6 -24.36 0.66 11.35
N SER A 7 -24.57 1.88 10.85
CA SER A 7 -23.91 2.46 9.67
C SER A 7 -22.57 3.15 9.98
N THR A 8 -22.13 3.16 11.24
CA THR A 8 -20.84 3.74 11.63
C THR A 8 -19.70 3.05 10.89
N PRO A 9 -18.84 3.76 10.16
CA PRO A 9 -17.72 3.13 9.46
C PRO A 9 -16.64 2.64 10.43
N THR A 10 -15.88 1.62 10.02
CA THR A 10 -14.68 1.21 10.73
C THR A 10 -13.61 2.30 10.65
N SER A 11 -12.94 2.58 11.74
CA SER A 11 -11.83 3.55 11.83
C SER A 11 -10.46 2.91 11.60
N HIS A 12 -10.34 1.60 11.78
CA HIS A 12 -9.09 0.85 11.67
C HIS A 12 -9.29 -0.44 10.88
N ILE A 13 -8.19 -0.97 10.37
CA ILE A 13 -8.06 -2.29 9.77
C ILE A 13 -7.14 -3.11 10.67
N PHE A 14 -7.53 -4.34 11.00
CA PHE A 14 -6.72 -5.29 11.73
C PHE A 14 -6.20 -6.33 10.75
N LYS A 15 -4.89 -6.43 10.60
CA LYS A 15 -4.23 -7.45 9.79
C LYS A 15 -3.57 -8.46 10.72
N LEU A 16 -3.95 -9.72 10.58
CA LEU A 16 -3.30 -10.83 11.28
C LEU A 16 -2.04 -11.25 10.51
N PRO A 17 -1.06 -11.88 11.19
CA PRO A 17 0.06 -12.51 10.49
C PRO A 17 -0.43 -13.45 9.38
N ILE A 18 0.17 -13.39 8.21
CA ILE A 18 -0.21 -14.23 7.06
C ILE A 18 0.14 -15.70 7.34
N GLY A 19 1.23 -15.94 8.09
CA GLY A 19 1.69 -17.28 8.44
C GLY A 19 2.44 -17.97 7.31
N MET A 20 2.49 -19.31 7.38
CA MET A 20 3.19 -20.15 6.41
C MET A 20 2.33 -20.40 5.17
N ILE A 21 2.86 -20.12 3.98
CA ILE A 21 2.28 -20.50 2.70
C ILE A 21 2.94 -21.81 2.26
N GLU A 22 2.31 -22.94 2.61
CA GLU A 22 2.89 -24.28 2.44
C GLU A 22 3.22 -24.61 0.98
N GLN A 23 2.38 -24.20 0.02
CA GLN A 23 2.57 -24.49 -1.41
C GLN A 23 3.91 -24.00 -1.95
N ASN A 24 4.40 -22.86 -1.44
CA ASN A 24 5.64 -22.23 -1.89
C ASN A 24 6.74 -22.28 -0.81
N ASN A 25 6.46 -22.86 0.35
CA ASN A 25 7.33 -22.86 1.52
C ASN A 25 7.83 -21.44 1.90
N ILE A 26 6.89 -20.47 1.89
CA ILE A 26 7.17 -19.08 2.23
C ILE A 26 6.60 -18.80 3.62
N ASP A 27 7.47 -18.40 4.54
CA ASP A 27 7.07 -17.99 5.88
C ASP A 27 6.83 -16.48 5.95
N LEU A 28 5.59 -16.09 6.22
CA LEU A 28 5.13 -14.71 6.41
C LEU A 28 4.54 -14.52 7.82
N SER A 29 4.98 -15.31 8.79
CA SER A 29 4.52 -15.18 10.18
C SER A 29 4.85 -13.83 10.80
N GLU A 30 5.88 -13.15 10.30
CA GLU A 30 6.28 -11.79 10.71
C GLU A 30 5.78 -10.69 9.75
N SER A 31 4.70 -10.96 8.99
CA SER A 31 4.17 -9.98 8.03
C SER A 31 3.69 -8.68 8.68
N CYS A 32 3.19 -8.74 9.91
CA CYS A 32 2.79 -7.55 10.67
C CYS A 32 3.98 -6.62 10.96
N GLU A 33 5.07 -7.18 11.46
CA GLU A 33 6.30 -6.45 11.74
C GLU A 33 6.96 -5.94 10.47
N ASN A 34 6.93 -6.76 9.43
CA ASN A 34 7.47 -6.38 8.12
C ASN A 34 6.75 -5.15 7.55
N GLU A 35 5.42 -5.16 7.50
CA GLU A 35 4.66 -4.00 7.02
C GLU A 35 4.88 -2.79 7.93
N TRP A 36 4.85 -2.98 9.25
CA TRP A 36 5.09 -1.91 10.21
C TRP A 36 6.45 -1.25 10.00
N ILE A 37 7.54 -2.03 9.96
CA ILE A 37 8.90 -1.48 9.80
C ILE A 37 9.10 -0.81 8.43
N CYS A 38 8.53 -1.38 7.35
CA CYS A 38 8.60 -0.76 6.03
C CYS A 38 7.92 0.60 5.99
N LEU A 39 6.77 0.76 6.67
CA LEU A 39 6.08 2.04 6.78
C LEU A 39 6.85 3.03 7.67
N GLN A 40 7.49 2.58 8.77
CA GLN A 40 8.37 3.45 9.56
C GLN A 40 9.58 3.94 8.74
N ILE A 41 10.22 3.04 7.99
CA ILE A 41 11.31 3.43 7.07
C ILE A 41 10.80 4.46 6.05
N ALA A 42 9.65 4.22 5.42
CA ALA A 42 9.06 5.18 4.47
C ALA A 42 8.85 6.56 5.12
N LYS A 43 8.37 6.59 6.36
CA LYS A 43 8.16 7.82 7.12
C LYS A 43 9.46 8.58 7.37
N GLU A 44 10.54 7.88 7.75
CA GLU A 44 11.88 8.46 7.93
C GLU A 44 12.46 9.01 6.60
N PHE A 45 12.08 8.44 5.46
CA PHE A 45 12.40 8.99 4.13
C PHE A 45 11.49 10.15 3.71
N GLY A 46 10.61 10.63 4.60
CA GLY A 46 9.75 11.79 4.39
C GLY A 46 8.47 11.52 3.59
N PHE A 47 8.02 10.27 3.52
CA PHE A 47 6.72 9.94 2.95
C PHE A 47 5.60 10.12 3.98
N GLU A 48 4.45 10.58 3.53
CA GLU A 48 3.20 10.42 4.28
C GLU A 48 2.79 8.95 4.19
N VAL A 49 2.55 8.31 5.34
CA VAL A 49 2.19 6.89 5.44
C VAL A 49 0.96 6.70 6.32
N ALA A 50 0.24 5.60 6.13
CA ALA A 50 -0.83 5.20 7.05
C ALA A 50 -0.24 5.00 8.45
N ASN A 51 -0.93 5.50 9.49
CA ASN A 51 -0.53 5.27 10.87
C ASN A 51 -0.74 3.81 11.22
N THR A 52 0.28 3.19 11.79
CA THR A 52 0.26 1.77 12.13
C THR A 52 0.87 1.51 13.49
N GLU A 53 0.31 0.55 14.21
CA GLU A 53 0.86 0.01 15.45
C GLU A 53 0.73 -1.51 15.48
N ILE A 54 1.62 -2.18 16.22
CA ILE A 54 1.48 -3.61 16.51
C ILE A 54 0.81 -3.72 17.89
N ALA A 55 -0.31 -4.42 17.93
CA ALA A 55 -1.07 -4.65 19.16
C ALA A 55 -1.34 -6.15 19.35
N THR A 56 -1.52 -6.57 20.61
CA THR A 56 -1.85 -7.95 20.96
C THR A 56 -3.23 -7.99 21.62
N PHE A 57 -4.08 -8.87 21.14
CA PHE A 57 -5.43 -9.09 21.65
C PHE A 57 -5.58 -10.56 22.03
N ASN A 58 -5.70 -10.85 23.34
CA ASN A 58 -5.80 -12.24 23.85
C ASN A 58 -4.74 -13.16 23.22
N ASP A 59 -3.48 -12.76 23.27
CA ASP A 59 -2.31 -13.49 22.70
C ASP A 59 -2.25 -13.54 21.16
N ILE A 60 -3.19 -12.90 20.47
CA ILE A 60 -3.18 -12.77 19.01
C ILE A 60 -2.58 -11.41 18.64
N LYS A 61 -1.42 -11.44 18.01
CA LYS A 61 -0.77 -10.25 17.45
C LYS A 61 -1.50 -9.79 16.19
N ALA A 62 -1.62 -8.47 16.02
CA ALA A 62 -2.17 -7.85 14.82
C ALA A 62 -1.45 -6.54 14.50
N LEU A 63 -1.33 -6.24 13.23
CA LEU A 63 -1.04 -4.89 12.75
C LEU A 63 -2.35 -4.12 12.70
N VAL A 64 -2.42 -3.04 13.44
CA VAL A 64 -3.55 -2.11 13.46
C VAL A 64 -3.20 -0.94 12.58
N VAL A 65 -4.00 -0.74 11.52
CA VAL A 65 -3.82 0.34 10.55
C VAL A 65 -4.95 1.34 10.72
N GLU A 66 -4.62 2.59 11.06
CA GLU A 66 -5.60 3.67 11.07
C GLU A 66 -6.01 4.02 9.63
N ARG A 67 -7.30 4.11 9.40
CA ARG A 67 -7.83 4.44 8.07
C ARG A 67 -7.71 5.93 7.81
N PHE A 68 -6.84 6.33 6.91
CA PHE A 68 -6.66 7.71 6.47
C PHE A 68 -7.87 8.26 5.67
N ASP A 69 -8.74 7.38 5.16
CA ASP A 69 -9.98 7.74 4.47
C ASP A 69 -11.17 7.93 5.42
N ARG A 70 -10.86 8.26 6.69
CA ARG A 70 -11.84 8.58 7.73
C ARG A 70 -11.55 9.95 8.31
N ARG A 71 -12.62 10.70 8.55
CA ARG A 71 -12.52 12.02 9.20
C ARG A 71 -13.73 12.24 10.10
N TRP A 72 -13.50 12.72 11.30
CA TRP A 72 -14.57 13.16 12.17
C TRP A 72 -15.28 14.37 11.58
N SER A 73 -16.63 14.43 11.74
CA SER A 73 -17.39 15.63 11.45
C SER A 73 -16.91 16.81 12.29
N SER A 74 -17.19 18.04 11.88
CA SER A 74 -16.76 19.25 12.58
C SER A 74 -17.20 19.33 14.05
N ASN A 75 -18.28 18.65 14.40
CA ASN A 75 -18.79 18.55 15.77
C ASN A 75 -18.42 17.23 16.47
N ASN A 76 -17.55 16.41 15.88
CA ASN A 76 -17.08 15.11 16.37
C ASN A 76 -18.21 14.10 16.71
N GLN A 77 -19.40 14.25 16.10
CA GLN A 77 -20.52 13.37 16.41
C GLN A 77 -20.56 12.12 15.54
N TRP A 78 -19.94 12.14 14.37
CA TRP A 78 -19.95 11.01 13.45
C TRP A 78 -18.68 10.97 12.58
N LEU A 79 -18.32 9.77 12.17
CA LEU A 79 -17.14 9.49 11.36
C LEU A 79 -17.51 9.43 9.87
N MET A 80 -16.92 10.31 9.08
CA MET A 80 -17.12 10.39 7.63
C MET A 80 -16.20 9.44 6.89
N ARG A 81 -16.68 8.91 5.77
CA ARG A 81 -15.85 8.25 4.75
C ARG A 81 -15.44 9.29 3.72
N LEU A 82 -14.14 9.44 3.50
CA LEU A 82 -13.61 10.25 2.41
C LEU A 82 -13.61 9.40 1.13
N PRO A 83 -14.14 9.92 0.01
CA PRO A 83 -14.07 9.20 -1.25
C PRO A 83 -12.62 8.96 -1.66
N GLN A 84 -12.31 7.71 -1.99
CA GLN A 84 -11.01 7.33 -2.52
C GLN A 84 -11.16 6.22 -3.56
N GLU A 85 -10.19 6.16 -4.47
CA GLU A 85 -10.04 5.09 -5.45
C GLU A 85 -8.59 4.63 -5.49
N ASP A 86 -8.36 3.31 -5.61
CA ASP A 86 -7.04 2.81 -5.96
C ASP A 86 -6.73 3.08 -7.45
N MET A 87 -5.46 2.93 -7.85
CA MET A 87 -5.05 3.27 -9.23
C MET A 87 -5.66 2.34 -10.29
N CYS A 88 -6.11 1.13 -9.96
CA CYS A 88 -6.92 0.33 -10.87
C CYS A 88 -8.29 0.98 -11.09
N GLN A 89 -8.97 1.38 -10.03
CA GLN A 89 -10.28 2.04 -10.10
C GLN A 89 -10.18 3.36 -10.86
N ALA A 90 -9.23 4.22 -10.47
CA ALA A 90 -9.03 5.54 -11.06
C ALA A 90 -8.68 5.48 -12.56
N LEU A 91 -8.09 4.40 -13.03
CA LEU A 91 -7.72 4.17 -14.43
C LEU A 91 -8.70 3.24 -15.18
N GLY A 92 -9.78 2.79 -14.53
CA GLY A 92 -10.81 1.94 -15.15
C GLY A 92 -10.38 0.49 -15.39
N TYR A 93 -9.39 -0.02 -14.64
CA TYR A 93 -8.95 -1.41 -14.74
C TYR A 93 -9.71 -2.32 -13.78
N SER A 94 -9.96 -3.54 -14.21
CA SER A 94 -10.48 -4.60 -13.33
C SER A 94 -9.50 -4.86 -12.17
N PRO A 95 -9.98 -5.09 -10.94
CA PRO A 95 -9.12 -5.44 -9.81
C PRO A 95 -8.30 -6.73 -10.02
N ALA A 96 -8.70 -7.59 -10.95
CA ALA A 96 -7.93 -8.78 -11.36
C ALA A 96 -6.64 -8.40 -12.13
N LEU A 97 -6.57 -7.21 -12.71
CA LEU A 97 -5.43 -6.70 -13.47
C LEU A 97 -4.55 -5.77 -12.63
N LYS A 98 -4.33 -6.09 -11.35
CA LYS A 98 -3.55 -5.24 -10.44
C LYS A 98 -2.04 -5.20 -10.76
N TYR A 99 -1.52 -6.23 -11.45
CA TYR A 99 -0.11 -6.31 -11.85
C TYR A 99 0.09 -5.84 -13.30
N GLU A 100 1.15 -5.07 -13.55
CA GLU A 100 1.51 -4.63 -14.91
C GLU A 100 1.80 -5.82 -15.83
N SER A 101 2.42 -6.89 -15.30
CA SER A 101 2.68 -8.12 -16.05
C SER A 101 1.42 -8.86 -16.53
N HIS A 102 0.27 -8.56 -15.93
CA HIS A 102 -1.04 -9.10 -16.32
C HIS A 102 -1.86 -8.10 -17.16
N GLY A 103 -1.24 -7.03 -17.65
CA GLY A 103 -1.89 -6.00 -18.44
C GLY A 103 -2.51 -4.86 -17.62
N GLY A 104 -2.20 -4.77 -16.34
CA GLY A 104 -2.64 -3.69 -15.46
C GLY A 104 -1.81 -2.42 -15.60
N PRO A 105 -2.17 -1.35 -14.86
CA PRO A 105 -1.47 -0.09 -14.95
C PRO A 105 -0.08 -0.17 -14.29
N GLY A 106 0.92 0.26 -15.01
CA GLY A 106 2.30 0.42 -14.55
C GLY A 106 2.64 1.87 -14.22
N ILE A 107 3.93 2.12 -13.93
CA ILE A 107 4.45 3.43 -13.53
C ILE A 107 4.04 4.53 -14.52
N ALA A 108 4.18 4.30 -15.83
CA ALA A 108 3.89 5.32 -16.83
C ALA A 108 2.42 5.76 -16.84
N ALA A 109 1.48 4.80 -16.69
CA ALA A 109 0.05 5.08 -16.66
C ALA A 109 -0.33 5.90 -15.42
N ILE A 110 0.21 5.53 -14.24
CA ILE A 110 -0.04 6.23 -12.98
C ILE A 110 0.57 7.64 -13.03
N MET A 111 1.81 7.78 -13.52
CA MET A 111 2.45 9.10 -13.69
C MET A 111 1.65 10.02 -14.64
N LYS A 112 1.01 9.44 -15.66
CA LYS A 112 0.13 10.19 -16.58
C LYS A 112 -1.17 10.62 -15.88
N LEU A 113 -1.80 9.75 -15.08
CA LEU A 113 -2.97 10.12 -14.28
C LEU A 113 -2.65 11.28 -13.34
N LEU A 114 -1.53 11.18 -12.61
CA LEU A 114 -1.11 12.18 -11.62
C LEU A 114 -0.75 13.55 -12.23
N LEU A 115 -0.65 13.69 -13.56
CA LEU A 115 -0.59 15.00 -14.22
C LEU A 115 -1.86 15.83 -13.95
N GLY A 116 -3.02 15.17 -13.79
CA GLY A 116 -4.29 15.82 -13.48
C GLY A 116 -4.52 16.08 -11.99
N SER A 117 -3.62 15.67 -11.11
CA SER A 117 -3.73 15.95 -9.68
C SER A 117 -3.65 17.44 -9.38
N ARG A 118 -4.39 17.91 -8.38
CA ARG A 118 -4.28 19.27 -7.83
C ARG A 118 -2.88 19.59 -7.31
N LEU A 119 -2.16 18.58 -6.84
CA LEU A 119 -0.77 18.64 -6.38
C LEU A 119 0.17 17.89 -7.33
N SER A 120 -0.03 18.04 -8.63
CA SER A 120 0.60 17.23 -9.69
C SER A 120 2.11 17.05 -9.51
N THR A 121 2.87 18.11 -9.25
CA THR A 121 4.32 18.02 -9.05
C THR A 121 4.66 17.18 -7.81
N LYS A 122 4.03 17.46 -6.66
CA LYS A 122 4.24 16.74 -5.40
C LYS A 122 3.88 15.27 -5.54
N ASP A 123 2.68 14.99 -6.08
CA ASP A 123 2.15 13.62 -6.17
C ASP A 123 2.99 12.75 -7.10
N ARG A 124 3.40 13.30 -8.25
CA ARG A 124 4.27 12.60 -9.19
C ARG A 124 5.67 12.35 -8.62
N GLU A 125 6.24 13.33 -7.93
CA GLU A 125 7.51 13.17 -7.22
C GLU A 125 7.39 12.10 -6.14
N THR A 126 6.36 12.18 -5.30
CA THR A 126 6.09 11.20 -4.24
C THR A 126 5.93 9.80 -4.81
N PHE A 127 5.11 9.63 -5.85
CA PHE A 127 4.92 8.34 -6.50
C PHE A 127 6.23 7.78 -7.10
N PHE A 128 7.01 8.61 -7.78
CA PHE A 128 8.27 8.15 -8.38
C PHE A 128 9.31 7.79 -7.31
N ARG A 129 9.47 8.63 -6.27
CA ARG A 129 10.35 8.34 -5.13
C ARG A 129 9.93 7.05 -4.42
N SER A 130 8.63 6.78 -4.30
CA SER A 130 8.16 5.53 -3.70
C SER A 130 8.59 4.29 -4.50
N GLN A 131 8.68 4.37 -5.83
CA GLN A 131 9.19 3.26 -6.65
C GLN A 131 10.67 2.96 -6.36
N ILE A 132 11.47 4.00 -6.09
CA ILE A 132 12.88 3.84 -5.68
C ILE A 132 12.93 3.19 -4.29
N LEU A 133 12.13 3.68 -3.34
CA LEU A 133 12.04 3.10 -2.00
C LEU A 133 11.61 1.62 -2.05
N TYR A 134 10.60 1.30 -2.85
CA TYR A 134 10.11 -0.07 -3.02
C TYR A 134 11.19 -0.98 -3.60
N TRP A 135 11.98 -0.47 -4.54
CA TRP A 135 13.13 -1.20 -5.07
C TRP A 135 14.19 -1.44 -3.98
N LEU A 136 14.54 -0.44 -3.16
CA LEU A 136 15.49 -0.56 -2.05
C LEU A 136 15.00 -1.54 -0.97
N LEU A 137 13.71 -1.55 -0.68
CA LEU A 137 13.08 -2.46 0.30
C LEU A 137 12.80 -3.85 -0.27
N ALA A 138 13.03 -4.08 -1.56
CA ALA A 138 12.52 -5.25 -2.26
C ALA A 138 11.01 -5.45 -2.02
N ALA A 139 10.22 -4.37 -2.01
CA ALA A 139 8.76 -4.41 -1.86
C ALA A 139 8.12 -4.83 -3.19
N ILE A 140 8.30 -6.11 -3.54
CA ILE A 140 7.97 -6.67 -4.86
C ILE A 140 6.48 -6.73 -5.17
N ASP A 141 5.61 -6.63 -4.15
CA ASP A 141 4.15 -6.64 -4.32
C ASP A 141 3.54 -5.22 -4.40
N GLY A 142 4.35 -4.20 -4.64
CA GLY A 142 3.90 -2.81 -4.81
C GLY A 142 3.17 -2.57 -6.12
N HIS A 143 1.98 -3.15 -6.26
CA HIS A 143 1.15 -3.06 -7.46
C HIS A 143 0.20 -1.85 -7.43
N SER A 144 -0.53 -1.61 -8.52
CA SER A 144 -1.39 -0.44 -8.70
C SER A 144 -2.48 -0.27 -7.63
N LYS A 145 -2.92 -1.33 -6.95
CA LYS A 145 -3.90 -1.24 -5.86
C LYS A 145 -3.29 -0.82 -4.51
N ASN A 146 -1.96 -0.76 -4.38
CA ASN A 146 -1.26 -0.23 -3.20
C ASN A 146 -1.04 1.29 -3.27
N PHE A 147 -1.61 1.95 -4.29
CA PHE A 147 -1.61 3.39 -4.44
C PHE A 147 -3.03 3.86 -4.70
N SER A 148 -3.42 4.98 -4.07
CA SER A 148 -4.78 5.51 -4.17
C SER A 148 -4.76 7.03 -4.32
N ILE A 149 -5.91 7.56 -4.71
CA ILE A 149 -6.21 8.99 -4.73
C ILE A 149 -7.41 9.29 -3.85
N PHE A 150 -7.39 10.41 -3.16
CA PHE A 150 -8.59 11.02 -2.60
C PHE A 150 -9.32 11.77 -3.71
N ILE A 151 -10.62 11.55 -3.80
CA ILE A 151 -11.50 12.31 -4.69
C ILE A 151 -12.01 13.52 -3.91
N GLU A 152 -11.74 14.69 -4.44
CA GLU A 152 -12.12 15.98 -3.87
C GLU A 152 -13.27 16.62 -4.68
N PRO A 153 -13.97 17.62 -4.14
CA PRO A 153 -14.96 18.37 -4.91
C PRO A 153 -14.41 18.93 -6.23
N ASN A 154 -15.31 19.18 -7.19
CA ASN A 154 -15.00 19.76 -8.50
C ASN A 154 -14.05 18.91 -9.36
N THR A 155 -14.22 17.59 -9.32
CA THR A 155 -13.39 16.63 -10.09
C THR A 155 -11.89 16.69 -9.78
N SER A 156 -11.51 17.29 -8.67
CA SER A 156 -10.15 17.36 -8.18
C SER A 156 -9.76 16.07 -7.47
N PHE A 157 -8.46 15.77 -7.42
CA PHE A 157 -7.93 14.65 -6.66
C PHE A 157 -6.49 14.90 -6.22
N VAL A 158 -6.04 14.16 -5.23
CA VAL A 158 -4.65 14.11 -4.76
C VAL A 158 -4.28 12.70 -4.35
N MET A 159 -2.99 12.38 -4.37
CA MET A 159 -2.49 11.08 -3.92
C MET A 159 -2.71 10.90 -2.41
N THR A 160 -3.03 9.67 -1.99
CA THR A 160 -3.15 9.31 -0.57
C THR A 160 -1.77 9.03 0.05
N PRO A 161 -1.66 8.95 1.40
CA PRO A 161 -0.50 8.37 2.05
C PRO A 161 -0.19 6.96 1.54
N LEU A 162 1.07 6.50 1.68
CA LEU A 162 1.47 5.13 1.36
C LEU A 162 0.91 4.15 2.41
N TYR A 163 0.58 2.95 1.98
CA TYR A 163 0.05 1.86 2.80
C TYR A 163 0.43 0.51 2.20
N ASP A 164 0.35 -0.56 2.98
CA ASP A 164 0.52 -1.93 2.51
C ASP A 164 1.89 -2.17 1.84
N VAL A 165 2.95 -1.72 2.51
CA VAL A 165 4.34 -1.85 2.03
C VAL A 165 5.03 -2.97 2.80
N MET A 166 5.41 -4.04 2.11
CA MET A 166 6.12 -5.18 2.69
C MET A 166 7.39 -5.51 1.90
N SER A 167 8.48 -5.76 2.62
CA SER A 167 9.75 -6.21 2.05
C SER A 167 9.74 -7.71 1.76
N ALA A 168 10.34 -8.12 0.65
CA ALA A 168 10.60 -9.52 0.36
C ALA A 168 11.93 -10.03 0.93
N TYR A 169 12.76 -9.18 1.53
CA TYR A 169 14.05 -9.63 2.09
C TYR A 169 13.94 -10.80 3.06
N PRO A 170 12.96 -10.86 3.98
CA PRO A 170 12.82 -12.02 4.86
C PRO A 170 12.59 -13.33 4.13
N ILE A 171 11.94 -13.30 2.97
CA ILE A 171 11.60 -14.52 2.21
C ILE A 171 12.63 -14.88 1.15
N PHE A 172 13.68 -14.09 0.93
CA PHE A 172 14.79 -14.45 0.06
C PHE A 172 15.74 -15.46 0.70
N LYS A 173 15.70 -15.59 2.03
CA LYS A 173 16.50 -16.58 2.77
C LYS A 173 15.79 -17.94 2.84
N GLY A 174 16.54 -19.00 2.67
CA GLY A 174 16.03 -20.37 2.79
C GLY A 174 15.39 -20.92 1.52
N LYS A 175 14.23 -21.58 1.64
CA LYS A 175 13.52 -22.19 0.50
C LYS A 175 12.50 -21.27 -0.18
N GLY A 176 12.46 -20.01 0.21
CA GLY A 176 11.55 -19.00 -0.35
C GLY A 176 11.85 -18.64 -1.81
N ILE A 177 11.55 -17.40 -2.19
CA ILE A 177 11.79 -16.91 -3.56
C ILE A 177 13.30 -16.63 -3.72
N PRO A 178 13.97 -17.21 -4.72
CA PRO A 178 15.35 -16.82 -5.04
C PRO A 178 15.40 -15.34 -5.41
N GLN A 179 16.27 -14.57 -4.76
CA GLN A 179 16.39 -13.12 -4.99
C GLN A 179 16.56 -12.77 -6.48
N GLN A 180 17.34 -13.58 -7.22
CA GLN A 180 17.56 -13.38 -8.66
C GLN A 180 16.28 -13.52 -9.52
N LYS A 181 15.23 -14.12 -8.97
CA LYS A 181 13.93 -14.26 -9.62
C LYS A 181 12.91 -13.20 -9.17
N ALA A 182 13.27 -12.39 -8.18
CA ALA A 182 12.39 -11.33 -7.69
C ALA A 182 12.15 -10.28 -8.79
N LYS A 183 10.89 -9.90 -8.94
CA LYS A 183 10.45 -8.87 -9.90
C LYS A 183 9.54 -7.89 -9.20
N MET A 184 9.77 -6.61 -9.42
CA MET A 184 8.85 -5.57 -8.98
C MET A 184 7.51 -5.71 -9.69
N ALA A 185 6.42 -5.38 -9.01
CA ALA A 185 5.06 -5.42 -9.57
C ALA A 185 4.86 -4.46 -10.75
N MET A 186 5.61 -3.35 -10.77
CA MET A 186 5.63 -2.37 -11.84
C MET A 186 7.03 -2.24 -12.43
N ALA A 187 7.10 -1.99 -13.75
CA ALA A 187 8.35 -1.90 -14.49
C ALA A 187 8.75 -0.43 -14.72
N LEU A 188 10.05 -0.14 -14.60
CA LEU A 188 10.64 1.11 -15.07
C LEU A 188 11.25 0.87 -16.45
N GLN A 189 10.70 1.51 -17.50
CA GLN A 189 11.11 1.33 -18.89
C GLN A 189 11.16 -0.16 -19.31
N GLY A 190 10.15 -0.93 -18.92
CA GLY A 190 10.05 -2.36 -19.23
C GLY A 190 10.98 -3.26 -18.39
N LYS A 191 11.75 -2.69 -17.44
CA LYS A 191 12.63 -3.45 -16.55
C LYS A 191 12.04 -3.49 -15.14
N ASN A 192 11.82 -4.68 -14.61
CA ASN A 192 11.24 -4.88 -13.27
C ASN A 192 12.04 -5.86 -12.40
N LYS A 193 13.24 -6.28 -12.81
CA LYS A 193 14.05 -7.17 -11.99
C LYS A 193 14.60 -6.42 -10.78
N GLN A 194 14.52 -7.07 -9.63
CA GLN A 194 15.16 -6.64 -8.40
C GLN A 194 16.62 -7.10 -8.44
N TYR A 195 17.55 -6.16 -8.66
CA TYR A 195 18.98 -6.40 -8.52
C TYR A 195 19.48 -5.64 -7.31
N LEU A 196 20.16 -6.31 -6.44
CA LEU A 196 21.03 -5.75 -5.40
C LEU A 196 22.43 -6.30 -5.58
#